data_44ff68aa1027869cd613e44933777b67
#
_entry.id   44ff68aa1027869cd613e44933777b67
#
_cell.length_a   1.000
_cell.length_b   1.000
_cell.length_c   1.000
_cell.angle_alpha   90.00
_cell.angle_beta   90.00
_cell.angle_gamma   90.00
#
_symmetry.space_group_name_H-M   'P 1'
#
loop_
_entity.id
_entity.type
_entity.pdbx_description
1 polymer ?
#
loop_
_entity_poly.entity_id
_entity_poly.type
_entity_poly.pdbx_seq_one_letter_code
_entity_poly.pdbx_strand_id
1 'polypeptide(L)'
;MLCIGLFFSKECDFMKKNSIFQGAATAIITPMNAGGVDYPAFRKLIEWQIEKGIDALVICGTTGESSTLTDEEHREVLRFALEVAGGRVPMIAGTGSNDTDYAIDLTRYACEIGYDAMLVVTPYYNKTTQRGLIAMFTAIADASTKPLILYNVPSRTGVNIEPATYAALADHPNIAAIKEASGNISKIVETAALVGDKLDIYSGNDDQIVPIMACGGKGVISVLSNVLPAKTSEMCRKMFTGDVAGAMAMQKRYLALTNALFCEVNPIPVKAAMAAMGFCENRLRLPLVPMEEAHEAALLQKMREVGINV
;
A
#
# COMPACT_ATOMS: atom_id res chain seq x y z
N MET A 1 -26.61 55.96 7.38
CA MET A 1 -25.62 55.32 8.26
C MET A 1 -26.07 53.84 8.40
N LEU A 2 -25.62 53.00 7.43
CA LEU A 2 -25.97 51.59 7.39
C LEU A 2 -24.82 50.78 8.00
N CYS A 3 -25.08 50.12 9.10
CA CYS A 3 -24.17 49.15 9.68
C CYS A 3 -24.20 47.86 8.86
N ILE A 4 -23.08 47.59 8.14
CA ILE A 4 -22.83 46.30 7.50
C ILE A 4 -22.27 45.38 8.58
N GLY A 5 -23.12 44.43 9.05
CA GLY A 5 -22.70 43.38 9.98
C GLY A 5 -21.76 42.43 9.25
N LEU A 6 -20.51 42.35 9.72
CA LEU A 6 -19.57 41.31 9.34
C LEU A 6 -20.05 39.95 9.90
N PHE A 7 -20.54 39.10 9.01
CA PHE A 7 -20.65 37.68 9.31
C PHE A 7 -19.24 37.08 9.32
N PHE A 8 -18.64 36.93 10.49
CA PHE A 8 -17.52 36.02 10.68
C PHE A 8 -18.05 34.60 10.51
N SER A 9 -17.75 34.00 9.37
CA SER A 9 -17.87 32.56 9.21
C SER A 9 -16.96 31.90 10.26
N LYS A 10 -17.53 31.09 11.16
CA LYS A 10 -16.74 30.16 11.94
C LYS A 10 -16.09 29.19 10.96
N GLU A 11 -14.82 29.43 10.63
CA GLU A 11 -13.98 28.39 10.08
C GLU A 11 -13.99 27.25 11.11
N CYS A 12 -14.68 26.16 10.79
CA CYS A 12 -14.45 24.92 11.46
C CYS A 12 -13.02 24.54 11.18
N ASP A 13 -12.13 24.71 12.13
CA ASP A 13 -10.81 24.12 12.14
C ASP A 13 -11.00 22.59 12.13
N PHE A 14 -11.17 22.03 10.92
CA PHE A 14 -10.98 20.60 10.72
C PHE A 14 -9.50 20.33 10.95
N MET A 15 -9.16 19.82 12.12
CA MET A 15 -7.81 19.38 12.43
C MET A 15 -7.39 18.39 11.35
N LYS A 16 -6.43 18.77 10.51
CA LYS A 16 -5.86 17.90 9.50
C LYS A 16 -5.32 16.66 10.21
N LYS A 17 -5.82 15.49 9.82
CA LYS A 17 -5.33 14.22 10.37
C LYS A 17 -3.83 14.12 10.08
N ASN A 18 -3.04 13.70 11.06
CA ASN A 18 -1.62 13.46 10.83
C ASN A 18 -1.45 12.35 9.79
N SER A 19 -0.59 12.57 8.81
CA SER A 19 -0.26 11.53 7.81
C SER A 19 0.30 10.29 8.50
N ILE A 20 -0.14 9.10 8.08
CA ILE A 20 0.36 7.81 8.59
C ILE A 20 1.86 7.70 8.28
N PHE A 21 2.26 8.04 7.06
CA PHE A 21 3.65 8.19 6.63
C PHE A 21 3.73 9.15 5.45
N GLN A 22 4.94 9.58 5.10
CA GLN A 22 5.25 10.30 3.86
C GLN A 22 6.43 9.61 3.18
N GLY A 23 6.32 9.31 1.89
CA GLY A 23 7.37 8.61 1.16
C GLY A 23 6.93 7.27 0.58
N ALA A 24 7.75 6.25 0.72
CA ALA A 24 7.48 4.91 0.21
C ALA A 24 7.22 3.90 1.34
N ALA A 25 6.08 3.22 1.26
CA ALA A 25 5.81 2.02 2.05
C ALA A 25 6.00 0.78 1.18
N THR A 26 6.74 -0.21 1.67
CA THR A 26 6.84 -1.48 0.94
C THR A 26 5.65 -2.38 1.24
N ALA A 27 4.87 -2.72 0.20
CA ALA A 27 3.98 -3.88 0.24
C ALA A 27 4.87 -5.14 0.20
N ILE A 28 5.34 -5.57 1.38
CA ILE A 28 6.40 -6.57 1.51
C ILE A 28 5.90 -7.97 1.16
N ILE A 29 6.74 -8.78 0.50
CA ILE A 29 6.45 -10.20 0.29
C ILE A 29 6.46 -10.94 1.63
N THR A 30 5.72 -12.04 1.71
CA THR A 30 5.86 -13.04 2.79
C THR A 30 6.74 -14.18 2.29
N PRO A 31 8.00 -14.31 2.75
CA PRO A 31 8.86 -15.45 2.43
C PRO A 31 8.23 -16.76 2.85
N MET A 32 8.31 -17.77 1.99
CA MET A 32 7.77 -19.11 2.25
C MET A 32 8.79 -20.18 1.88
N ASN A 33 8.79 -21.29 2.63
CA ASN A 33 9.56 -22.49 2.37
C ASN A 33 8.64 -23.74 2.36
N ALA A 34 9.21 -24.94 2.34
CA ALA A 34 8.42 -26.18 2.36
C ALA A 34 7.58 -26.36 3.63
N GLY A 35 7.95 -25.72 4.74
CA GLY A 35 7.25 -25.79 6.02
C GLY A 35 6.18 -24.74 6.24
N GLY A 36 6.01 -23.78 5.30
CA GLY A 36 5.08 -22.67 5.43
C GLY A 36 5.77 -21.30 5.36
N VAL A 37 5.42 -20.37 6.25
CA VAL A 37 6.07 -19.05 6.32
C VAL A 37 7.52 -19.18 6.82
N ASP A 38 8.46 -18.59 6.08
CA ASP A 38 9.88 -18.58 6.44
C ASP A 38 10.21 -17.36 7.29
N TYR A 39 10.01 -17.46 8.60
CA TYR A 39 10.25 -16.38 9.56
C TYR A 39 11.72 -15.90 9.61
N PRO A 40 12.76 -16.77 9.55
CA PRO A 40 14.14 -16.33 9.43
C PRO A 40 14.41 -15.44 8.21
N ALA A 41 13.93 -15.85 7.02
CA ALA A 41 14.05 -15.06 5.81
C ALA A 41 13.22 -13.75 5.91
N PHE A 42 12.05 -13.80 6.53
CA PHE A 42 11.21 -12.63 6.73
C PHE A 42 11.85 -11.61 7.68
N ARG A 43 12.49 -12.04 8.78
CA ARG A 43 13.28 -11.17 9.66
C ARG A 43 14.38 -10.46 8.87
N LYS A 44 15.18 -11.21 8.11
CA LYS A 44 16.27 -10.66 7.27
C LYS A 44 15.75 -9.60 6.30
N LEU A 45 14.58 -9.86 5.69
CA LEU A 45 13.98 -8.96 4.71
C LEU A 45 13.46 -7.66 5.37
N ILE A 46 12.76 -7.75 6.51
CA ILE A 46 12.28 -6.58 7.25
C ILE A 46 13.45 -5.71 7.71
N GLU A 47 14.48 -6.31 8.31
CA GLU A 47 15.69 -5.60 8.74
C GLU A 47 16.34 -4.87 7.55
N TRP A 48 16.51 -5.55 6.43
CA TRP A 48 17.09 -4.95 5.24
C TRP A 48 16.27 -3.77 4.69
N GLN A 49 14.94 -3.88 4.66
CA GLN A 49 14.07 -2.78 4.25
C GLN A 49 14.27 -1.54 5.12
N ILE A 50 14.31 -1.74 6.43
CA ILE A 50 14.52 -0.66 7.41
C ILE A 50 15.91 -0.05 7.26
N GLU A 51 16.97 -0.87 7.16
CA GLU A 51 18.34 -0.41 6.94
C GLU A 51 18.51 0.39 5.64
N LYS A 52 17.75 0.04 4.60
CA LYS A 52 17.73 0.78 3.33
C LYS A 52 16.90 2.05 3.37
N GLY A 53 16.27 2.37 4.51
CA GLY A 53 15.57 3.62 4.73
C GLY A 53 14.20 3.68 4.06
N ILE A 54 13.46 2.58 4.11
CA ILE A 54 12.03 2.59 3.75
C ILE A 54 11.24 3.43 4.77
N ASP A 55 10.21 4.13 4.30
CA ASP A 55 9.46 5.05 5.15
C ASP A 55 8.31 4.37 5.92
N ALA A 56 7.82 3.20 5.48
CA ALA A 56 6.84 2.35 6.18
C ALA A 56 6.82 0.93 5.61
N LEU A 57 6.19 -0.01 6.31
CA LEU A 57 5.98 -1.39 5.86
C LEU A 57 4.50 -1.77 5.87
N VAL A 58 4.03 -2.41 4.81
CA VAL A 58 2.68 -3.01 4.72
C VAL A 58 2.81 -4.52 4.77
N ILE A 59 2.29 -5.11 5.81
CA ILE A 59 2.34 -6.55 6.08
C ILE A 59 1.01 -7.20 5.68
N CYS A 60 1.07 -8.38 5.10
CA CYS A 60 -0.13 -9.13 4.67
C CYS A 60 -1.03 -8.33 3.70
N GLY A 61 -0.42 -7.49 2.84
CA GLY A 61 -1.11 -6.97 1.66
C GLY A 61 -1.23 -8.05 0.57
N THR A 62 -1.73 -7.68 -0.61
CA THR A 62 -1.81 -8.57 -1.78
C THR A 62 -0.44 -9.19 -2.13
N THR A 63 0.62 -8.38 -2.09
CA THR A 63 1.99 -8.81 -2.35
C THR A 63 2.51 -9.79 -1.29
N GLY A 64 1.99 -9.70 -0.08
CA GLY A 64 2.28 -10.64 1.03
C GLY A 64 1.47 -11.92 1.00
N GLU A 65 0.71 -12.19 -0.09
CA GLU A 65 -0.09 -13.41 -0.27
C GLU A 65 -1.10 -13.67 0.85
N SER A 66 -1.68 -12.63 1.43
CA SER A 66 -2.62 -12.73 2.55
C SER A 66 -3.80 -13.67 2.31
N SER A 67 -4.27 -13.77 1.05
CA SER A 67 -5.42 -14.61 0.67
C SER A 67 -5.18 -16.13 0.78
N THR A 68 -3.92 -16.56 0.93
CA THR A 68 -3.54 -17.98 1.05
C THR A 68 -2.86 -18.30 2.39
N LEU A 69 -2.79 -17.34 3.29
CA LEU A 69 -2.48 -17.56 4.69
C LEU A 69 -3.73 -18.09 5.43
N THR A 70 -3.56 -19.04 6.34
CA THR A 70 -4.64 -19.36 7.30
C THR A 70 -4.82 -18.18 8.26
N ASP A 71 -5.92 -18.14 9.01
CA ASP A 71 -6.12 -17.06 10.01
C ASP A 71 -4.99 -17.03 11.04
N GLU A 72 -4.55 -18.19 11.52
CA GLU A 72 -3.46 -18.31 12.47
C GLU A 72 -2.13 -17.82 11.87
N GLU A 73 -1.83 -18.18 10.63
CA GLU A 73 -0.62 -17.70 9.94
C GLU A 73 -0.68 -16.20 9.71
N HIS A 74 -1.84 -15.66 9.30
CA HIS A 74 -2.00 -14.22 9.07
C HIS A 74 -1.71 -13.43 10.34
N ARG A 75 -2.32 -13.82 11.48
CA ARG A 75 -2.09 -13.21 12.78
C ARG A 75 -0.65 -13.33 13.23
N GLU A 76 -0.05 -14.51 13.06
CA GLU A 76 1.35 -14.73 13.45
C GLU A 76 2.32 -13.92 12.59
N VAL A 77 2.10 -13.81 11.27
CA VAL A 77 2.91 -12.96 10.37
C VAL A 77 2.81 -11.50 10.79
N LEU A 78 1.62 -11.00 11.12
CA LEU A 78 1.44 -9.65 11.65
C LEU A 78 2.20 -9.45 12.96
N ARG A 79 2.03 -10.32 13.94
CA ARG A 79 2.71 -10.25 15.24
C ARG A 79 4.22 -10.27 15.09
N PHE A 80 4.75 -11.23 14.31
CA PHE A 80 6.17 -11.38 14.07
C PHE A 80 6.81 -10.16 13.40
N ALA A 81 6.15 -9.62 12.35
CA ALA A 81 6.67 -8.47 11.64
C ALA A 81 6.74 -7.22 12.53
N LEU A 82 5.73 -7.02 13.37
CA LEU A 82 5.70 -5.92 14.32
C LEU A 82 6.82 -6.02 15.37
N GLU A 83 7.04 -7.23 15.90
CA GLU A 83 8.14 -7.52 16.82
C GLU A 83 9.52 -7.21 16.18
N VAL A 84 9.72 -7.69 14.94
CA VAL A 84 10.99 -7.46 14.23
C VAL A 84 11.18 -5.98 13.93
N ALA A 85 10.14 -5.26 13.49
CA ALA A 85 10.25 -3.82 13.19
C ALA A 85 10.58 -2.99 14.43
N GLY A 86 10.05 -3.37 15.60
CA GLY A 86 10.41 -2.76 16.89
C GLY A 86 10.15 -1.25 16.95
N GLY A 87 9.12 -0.75 16.29
CA GLY A 87 8.76 0.67 16.28
C GLY A 87 9.69 1.58 15.47
N ARG A 88 10.59 1.02 14.66
CA ARG A 88 11.56 1.80 13.85
C ARG A 88 10.95 2.49 12.64
N VAL A 89 9.85 1.98 12.13
CA VAL A 89 9.07 2.53 11.01
C VAL A 89 7.58 2.30 11.25
N PRO A 90 6.68 3.13 10.69
CA PRO A 90 5.26 2.87 10.70
C PRO A 90 4.91 1.51 10.10
N MET A 91 4.06 0.75 10.79
CA MET A 91 3.62 -0.59 10.41
C MET A 91 2.14 -0.59 10.03
N ILE A 92 1.83 -1.08 8.84
CA ILE A 92 0.47 -1.10 8.29
C ILE A 92 0.04 -2.55 8.10
N ALA A 93 -1.07 -2.96 8.73
CA ALA A 93 -1.61 -4.31 8.59
C ALA A 93 -2.60 -4.38 7.42
N GLY A 94 -2.43 -5.35 6.54
CA GLY A 94 -3.45 -5.73 5.56
C GLY A 94 -4.53 -6.56 6.24
N THR A 95 -5.69 -5.93 6.53
CA THR A 95 -6.81 -6.56 7.24
C THR A 95 -8.07 -6.68 6.40
N GLY A 96 -8.06 -6.16 5.16
CA GLY A 96 -9.22 -6.20 4.27
C GLY A 96 -9.56 -7.61 3.81
N SER A 97 -10.85 -7.89 3.75
CA SER A 97 -11.44 -9.14 3.26
C SER A 97 -12.71 -8.85 2.47
N ASN A 98 -13.18 -9.81 1.68
CA ASN A 98 -14.52 -9.80 1.09
C ASN A 98 -15.61 -10.29 2.07
N ASP A 99 -15.22 -10.74 3.25
CA ASP A 99 -16.07 -10.96 4.42
C ASP A 99 -15.83 -9.80 5.40
N THR A 100 -16.89 -9.00 5.62
CA THR A 100 -16.80 -7.80 6.47
C THR A 100 -16.55 -8.14 7.94
N ASP A 101 -17.16 -9.19 8.45
CA ASP A 101 -17.01 -9.61 9.85
C ASP A 101 -15.58 -10.10 10.12
N TYR A 102 -15.00 -10.85 9.19
CA TYR A 102 -13.59 -11.24 9.26
C TYR A 102 -12.64 -10.04 9.18
N ALA A 103 -12.91 -9.08 8.29
CA ALA A 103 -12.12 -7.85 8.22
C ALA A 103 -12.18 -7.03 9.52
N ILE A 104 -13.34 -6.97 10.17
CA ILE A 104 -13.52 -6.33 11.48
C ILE A 104 -12.70 -7.04 12.56
N ASP A 105 -12.79 -8.37 12.63
CA ASP A 105 -12.09 -9.17 13.62
C ASP A 105 -10.56 -9.03 13.48
N LEU A 106 -10.04 -9.14 12.26
CA LEU A 106 -8.63 -8.99 11.98
C LEU A 106 -8.14 -7.54 12.22
N THR A 107 -8.99 -6.54 11.93
CA THR A 107 -8.70 -5.13 12.23
C THR A 107 -8.57 -4.90 13.74
N ARG A 108 -9.48 -5.45 14.54
CA ARG A 108 -9.39 -5.38 16.02
C ARG A 108 -8.10 -6.02 16.53
N TYR A 109 -7.79 -7.23 16.05
CA TYR A 109 -6.54 -7.88 16.40
C TYR A 109 -5.31 -7.03 16.08
N ALA A 110 -5.23 -6.47 14.87
CA ALA A 110 -4.10 -5.63 14.46
C ALA A 110 -4.00 -4.34 15.32
N CYS A 111 -5.13 -3.75 15.71
CA CYS A 111 -5.17 -2.63 16.65
C CYS A 111 -4.61 -3.02 18.03
N GLU A 112 -5.05 -4.18 18.55
CA GLU A 112 -4.68 -4.69 19.87
C GLU A 112 -3.17 -4.96 19.99
N ILE A 113 -2.55 -5.55 18.95
CA ILE A 113 -1.13 -5.82 18.95
C ILE A 113 -0.26 -4.59 18.64
N GLY A 114 -0.85 -3.46 18.21
CA GLY A 114 -0.17 -2.17 18.14
C GLY A 114 0.26 -1.70 16.75
N TYR A 115 -0.39 -2.14 15.68
CA TYR A 115 -0.20 -1.57 14.34
C TYR A 115 -0.57 -0.09 14.28
N ASP A 116 0.11 0.69 13.44
CA ASP A 116 -0.12 2.12 13.29
C ASP A 116 -1.30 2.44 12.38
N ALA A 117 -1.59 1.58 11.39
CA ALA A 117 -2.72 1.73 10.46
C ALA A 117 -3.14 0.39 9.85
N MET A 118 -4.35 0.37 9.25
CA MET A 118 -4.90 -0.80 8.55
C MET A 118 -5.08 -0.50 7.07
N LEU A 119 -4.70 -1.43 6.20
CA LEU A 119 -4.98 -1.38 4.77
C LEU A 119 -6.17 -2.29 4.46
N VAL A 120 -7.28 -1.69 4.01
CA VAL A 120 -8.55 -2.38 3.78
C VAL A 120 -8.93 -2.28 2.31
N VAL A 121 -8.85 -3.42 1.61
CA VAL A 121 -9.22 -3.54 0.19
C VAL A 121 -10.74 -3.57 0.00
N THR A 122 -11.22 -3.10 -1.17
CA THR A 122 -12.61 -3.32 -1.59
C THR A 122 -12.95 -4.80 -1.64
N PRO A 123 -14.22 -5.20 -1.39
CA PRO A 123 -14.61 -6.60 -1.47
C PRO A 123 -14.39 -7.12 -2.90
N TYR A 124 -13.78 -8.27 -3.03
CA TYR A 124 -13.51 -8.98 -4.27
C TYR A 124 -14.45 -10.17 -4.38
N TYR A 125 -14.75 -10.63 -5.62
CA TYR A 125 -15.64 -11.73 -5.95
C TYR A 125 -17.12 -11.42 -5.67
N ASN A 126 -17.55 -11.28 -4.41
CA ASN A 126 -18.95 -10.98 -4.02
C ASN A 126 -19.37 -9.52 -4.29
N LYS A 127 -18.46 -8.65 -4.72
CA LYS A 127 -18.69 -7.26 -5.15
C LYS A 127 -19.75 -6.51 -4.33
N THR A 128 -19.89 -5.22 -4.54
CA THR A 128 -20.97 -4.44 -3.91
C THR A 128 -21.21 -3.13 -4.67
N THR A 129 -22.24 -2.38 -4.27
CA THR A 129 -22.54 -1.02 -4.75
C THR A 129 -21.75 0.02 -3.97
N GLN A 130 -21.72 1.28 -4.43
CA GLN A 130 -21.08 2.40 -3.70
C GLN A 130 -21.66 2.58 -2.30
N ARG A 131 -22.97 2.43 -2.16
CA ARG A 131 -23.64 2.44 -0.84
C ARG A 131 -23.19 1.29 0.06
N GLY A 132 -22.96 0.11 -0.51
CA GLY A 132 -22.41 -1.04 0.22
C GLY A 132 -20.95 -0.83 0.63
N LEU A 133 -20.12 -0.18 -0.21
CA LEU A 133 -18.76 0.23 0.16
C LEU A 133 -18.76 1.19 1.35
N ILE A 134 -19.65 2.20 1.34
CA ILE A 134 -19.79 3.13 2.47
C ILE A 134 -20.14 2.35 3.74
N ALA A 135 -21.13 1.46 3.70
CA ALA A 135 -21.55 0.67 4.86
C ALA A 135 -20.40 -0.23 5.38
N MET A 136 -19.72 -0.95 4.48
CA MET A 136 -18.60 -1.85 4.82
C MET A 136 -17.44 -1.08 5.47
N PHE A 137 -16.94 -0.03 4.81
CA PHE A 137 -15.81 0.72 5.33
C PHE A 137 -16.14 1.46 6.63
N THR A 138 -17.36 1.96 6.78
CA THR A 138 -17.82 2.55 8.05
C THR A 138 -17.82 1.51 9.17
N ALA A 139 -18.37 0.31 8.94
CA ALA A 139 -18.40 -0.74 9.97
C ALA A 139 -16.99 -1.19 10.40
N ILE A 140 -16.05 -1.30 9.45
CA ILE A 140 -14.64 -1.64 9.77
C ILE A 140 -13.96 -0.47 10.50
N ALA A 141 -14.22 0.77 10.10
CA ALA A 141 -13.64 1.96 10.72
C ALA A 141 -14.19 2.20 12.14
N ASP A 142 -15.47 1.93 12.39
CA ASP A 142 -16.07 1.97 13.72
C ASP A 142 -15.45 0.95 14.69
N ALA A 143 -15.00 -0.18 14.16
CA ALA A 143 -14.34 -1.23 14.93
C ALA A 143 -12.85 -0.96 15.19
N SER A 144 -12.25 -0.01 14.50
CA SER A 144 -10.82 0.32 14.58
C SER A 144 -10.55 1.42 15.61
N THR A 145 -9.44 1.28 16.34
CA THR A 145 -8.87 2.36 17.16
C THR A 145 -7.70 3.08 16.46
N LYS A 146 -7.40 2.69 15.23
CA LYS A 146 -6.30 3.20 14.41
C LYS A 146 -6.79 3.62 13.03
N PRO A 147 -6.05 4.47 12.30
CA PRO A 147 -6.46 4.94 10.99
C PRO A 147 -6.53 3.82 9.93
N LEU A 148 -7.53 3.89 9.06
CA LEU A 148 -7.70 3.03 7.90
C LEU A 148 -7.18 3.73 6.63
N ILE A 149 -6.56 2.93 5.76
CA ILE A 149 -6.22 3.23 4.38
C ILE A 149 -7.17 2.43 3.49
N LEU A 150 -8.06 3.09 2.77
CA LEU A 150 -8.98 2.46 1.82
C LEU A 150 -8.22 2.06 0.56
N TYR A 151 -8.28 0.79 0.17
CA TYR A 151 -7.53 0.31 -0.99
C TYR A 151 -8.45 0.04 -2.19
N ASN A 152 -8.27 0.84 -3.23
CA ASN A 152 -8.97 0.73 -4.51
C ASN A 152 -8.08 0.06 -5.57
N VAL A 153 -8.46 -1.13 -6.02
CA VAL A 153 -7.73 -1.91 -7.05
C VAL A 153 -8.71 -2.66 -7.96
N PRO A 154 -9.47 -1.94 -8.79
CA PRO A 154 -10.56 -2.53 -9.57
C PRO A 154 -10.11 -3.62 -10.55
N SER A 155 -8.87 -3.61 -11.01
CA SER A 155 -8.29 -4.68 -11.84
C SER A 155 -8.24 -6.05 -11.16
N ARG A 156 -8.26 -6.09 -9.82
CA ARG A 156 -8.26 -7.32 -9.02
C ARG A 156 -9.63 -7.64 -8.44
N THR A 157 -10.34 -6.62 -7.96
CA THR A 157 -11.58 -6.81 -7.23
C THR A 157 -12.83 -6.76 -8.10
N GLY A 158 -12.72 -6.10 -9.27
CA GLY A 158 -13.88 -5.79 -10.12
C GLY A 158 -14.83 -4.77 -9.49
N VAL A 159 -14.38 -4.06 -8.43
CA VAL A 159 -15.11 -2.96 -7.77
C VAL A 159 -14.22 -1.73 -7.74
N ASN A 160 -14.76 -0.60 -8.20
CA ASN A 160 -14.10 0.70 -8.14
C ASN A 160 -14.75 1.57 -7.07
N ILE A 161 -13.96 2.30 -6.30
CA ILE A 161 -14.47 3.32 -5.38
C ILE A 161 -14.58 4.63 -6.17
N GLU A 162 -15.79 5.17 -6.26
CA GLU A 162 -16.00 6.45 -6.95
C GLU A 162 -15.63 7.64 -6.03
N PRO A 163 -15.19 8.79 -6.58
CA PRO A 163 -14.80 9.96 -5.79
C PRO A 163 -15.86 10.42 -4.77
N ALA A 164 -17.15 10.35 -5.14
CA ALA A 164 -18.25 10.67 -4.23
C ALA A 164 -18.33 9.72 -3.01
N THR A 165 -17.89 8.46 -3.16
CA THR A 165 -17.83 7.49 -2.07
C THR A 165 -16.72 7.85 -1.08
N TYR A 166 -15.55 8.27 -1.57
CA TYR A 166 -14.50 8.83 -0.71
C TYR A 166 -14.99 10.07 0.05
N ALA A 167 -15.71 10.98 -0.64
CA ALA A 167 -16.26 12.16 -0.01
C ALA A 167 -17.24 11.83 1.13
N ALA A 168 -18.08 10.80 0.95
CA ALA A 168 -18.99 10.33 1.99
C ALA A 168 -18.29 9.71 3.20
N LEU A 169 -17.07 9.19 3.03
CA LEU A 169 -16.28 8.54 4.07
C LEU A 169 -15.23 9.48 4.71
N ALA A 170 -14.91 10.60 4.08
CA ALA A 170 -13.78 11.45 4.46
C ALA A 170 -13.89 12.07 5.86
N ASP A 171 -15.12 12.27 6.36
CA ASP A 171 -15.36 12.84 7.69
C ASP A 171 -15.31 11.80 8.82
N HIS A 172 -15.19 10.52 8.49
CA HIS A 172 -15.05 9.47 9.50
C HIS A 172 -13.69 9.60 10.23
N PRO A 173 -13.66 9.65 11.58
CA PRO A 173 -12.43 9.92 12.33
C PRO A 173 -11.31 8.92 12.07
N ASN A 174 -11.65 7.64 11.84
CA ASN A 174 -10.70 6.56 11.64
C ASN A 174 -10.41 6.25 10.16
N ILE A 175 -10.97 6.97 9.19
CA ILE A 175 -10.60 6.85 7.77
C ILE A 175 -9.63 8.01 7.45
N ALA A 176 -8.36 7.69 7.16
CA ALA A 176 -7.33 8.70 7.04
C ALA A 176 -6.68 8.78 5.65
N ALA A 177 -6.76 7.71 4.86
CA ALA A 177 -6.04 7.68 3.60
C ALA A 177 -6.68 6.75 2.56
N ILE A 178 -6.18 6.88 1.35
CA ILE A 178 -6.52 6.09 0.17
C ILE A 178 -5.23 5.52 -0.42
N LYS A 179 -5.20 4.21 -0.70
CA LYS A 179 -4.26 3.61 -1.64
C LYS A 179 -4.97 3.47 -2.98
N GLU A 180 -4.58 4.28 -3.96
CA GLU A 180 -5.24 4.35 -5.26
C GLU A 180 -4.45 3.56 -6.32
N ALA A 181 -5.05 2.51 -6.84
CA ALA A 181 -4.47 1.63 -7.85
C ALA A 181 -5.41 1.36 -9.04
N SER A 182 -6.35 2.29 -9.33
CA SER A 182 -7.20 2.19 -10.51
C SER A 182 -6.46 2.47 -11.82
N GLY A 183 -5.34 3.20 -11.75
CA GLY A 183 -4.60 3.65 -12.93
C GLY A 183 -5.24 4.86 -13.64
N ASN A 184 -6.36 5.38 -13.14
CA ASN A 184 -7.10 6.49 -13.77
C ASN A 184 -6.74 7.84 -13.14
N ILE A 185 -5.73 8.51 -13.70
CA ILE A 185 -5.25 9.81 -13.20
C ILE A 185 -6.36 10.85 -13.15
N SER A 186 -7.28 10.89 -14.13
CA SER A 186 -8.40 11.84 -14.11
C SER A 186 -9.30 11.67 -12.89
N LYS A 187 -9.59 10.41 -12.52
CA LYS A 187 -10.36 10.10 -11.30
C LYS A 187 -9.57 10.41 -10.03
N ILE A 188 -8.27 10.26 -10.06
CA ILE A 188 -7.40 10.62 -8.93
C ILE A 188 -7.40 12.14 -8.71
N VAL A 189 -7.32 12.93 -9.78
CA VAL A 189 -7.44 14.41 -9.71
C VAL A 189 -8.80 14.82 -9.14
N GLU A 190 -9.90 14.20 -9.62
CA GLU A 190 -11.25 14.44 -9.09
C GLU A 190 -11.33 14.10 -7.58
N THR A 191 -10.77 12.95 -7.18
CA THR A 191 -10.70 12.54 -5.77
C THR A 191 -9.89 13.53 -4.94
N ALA A 192 -8.70 13.95 -5.42
CA ALA A 192 -7.86 14.91 -4.72
C ALA A 192 -8.55 16.27 -4.53
N ALA A 193 -9.31 16.71 -5.54
CA ALA A 193 -10.09 17.94 -5.45
C ALA A 193 -11.22 17.87 -4.42
N LEU A 194 -11.83 16.67 -4.24
CA LEU A 194 -12.95 16.49 -3.31
C LEU A 194 -12.51 16.24 -1.87
N VAL A 195 -11.43 15.49 -1.66
CA VAL A 195 -11.06 14.98 -0.32
C VAL A 195 -9.59 15.15 0.04
N GLY A 196 -8.75 15.74 -0.81
CA GLY A 196 -7.31 15.83 -0.60
C GLY A 196 -6.88 16.60 0.67
N ASP A 197 -7.76 17.42 1.23
CA ASP A 197 -7.54 18.10 2.50
C ASP A 197 -7.90 17.24 3.71
N LYS A 198 -8.67 16.16 3.52
CA LYS A 198 -9.18 15.28 4.57
C LYS A 198 -8.53 13.90 4.57
N LEU A 199 -8.20 13.37 3.39
CA LEU A 199 -7.62 12.04 3.21
C LEU A 199 -6.28 12.14 2.48
N ASP A 200 -5.26 11.48 3.00
CA ASP A 200 -4.01 11.31 2.27
C ASP A 200 -4.20 10.34 1.10
N ILE A 201 -3.55 10.62 -0.03
CA ILE A 201 -3.58 9.75 -1.20
C ILE A 201 -2.20 9.15 -1.41
N TYR A 202 -2.11 7.82 -1.41
CA TYR A 202 -0.92 7.07 -1.76
C TYR A 202 -1.12 6.38 -3.11
N SER A 203 -0.10 6.45 -3.97
CA SER A 203 -0.10 5.61 -5.18
C SER A 203 -0.09 4.12 -4.79
N GLY A 204 -0.93 3.33 -5.44
CA GLY A 204 -0.87 1.87 -5.40
C GLY A 204 -0.13 1.27 -6.60
N ASN A 205 0.26 2.12 -7.57
CA ASN A 205 0.93 1.78 -8.81
C ASN A 205 2.31 2.45 -8.88
N ASP A 206 3.36 1.65 -9.03
CA ASP A 206 4.75 2.14 -9.05
C ASP A 206 5.09 2.99 -10.29
N ASP A 207 4.40 2.80 -11.40
CA ASP A 207 4.50 3.62 -12.61
C ASP A 207 3.83 5.00 -12.50
N GLN A 208 3.05 5.23 -11.43
CA GLN A 208 2.29 6.46 -11.20
C GLN A 208 2.68 7.20 -9.92
N ILE A 209 3.85 6.92 -9.33
CA ILE A 209 4.31 7.60 -8.10
C ILE A 209 4.33 9.10 -8.30
N VAL A 210 5.10 9.57 -9.28
CA VAL A 210 5.28 11.01 -9.55
C VAL A 210 3.97 11.68 -10.00
N PRO A 211 3.18 11.14 -10.93
CA PRO A 211 1.89 11.71 -11.31
C PRO A 211 0.92 11.88 -10.13
N ILE A 212 0.81 10.88 -9.26
CA ILE A 212 -0.11 10.95 -8.11
C ILE A 212 0.41 11.93 -7.06
N MET A 213 1.71 11.96 -6.80
CA MET A 213 2.31 12.96 -5.89
C MET A 213 2.15 14.38 -6.43
N ALA A 214 2.19 14.59 -7.74
CA ALA A 214 1.90 15.89 -8.37
C ALA A 214 0.46 16.35 -8.15
N CYS A 215 -0.48 15.43 -7.91
CA CYS A 215 -1.86 15.72 -7.51
C CYS A 215 -2.02 15.94 -5.99
N GLY A 216 -0.94 16.06 -5.23
CA GLY A 216 -0.98 16.22 -3.77
C GLY A 216 -0.80 14.93 -2.97
N GLY A 217 -0.53 13.80 -3.62
CA GLY A 217 -0.28 12.51 -2.98
C GLY A 217 0.89 12.54 -2.00
N LYS A 218 0.84 11.70 -0.96
CA LYS A 218 1.82 11.61 0.13
C LYS A 218 2.91 10.55 -0.10
N GLY A 219 2.85 9.84 -1.23
CA GLY A 219 3.83 8.81 -1.55
C GLY A 219 3.22 7.60 -2.22
N VAL A 220 3.78 6.42 -1.95
CA VAL A 220 3.42 5.16 -2.61
C VAL A 220 3.39 4.00 -1.61
N ILE A 221 2.45 3.07 -1.80
CA ILE A 221 2.50 1.72 -1.23
C ILE A 221 2.91 0.78 -2.37
N SER A 222 4.18 0.43 -2.41
CA SER A 222 4.98 0.03 -3.56
C SER A 222 5.30 -1.47 -3.59
N VAL A 223 5.37 -2.05 -4.79
CA VAL A 223 5.99 -3.35 -5.07
C VAL A 223 7.47 -3.18 -5.44
N LEU A 224 7.81 -2.15 -6.23
CA LEU A 224 9.17 -1.82 -6.64
C LEU A 224 10.11 -1.67 -5.43
N SER A 225 9.61 -1.13 -4.33
CA SER A 225 10.38 -0.94 -3.11
C SER A 225 10.83 -2.26 -2.44
N ASN A 226 10.25 -3.42 -2.77
CA ASN A 226 10.83 -4.71 -2.35
C ASN A 226 12.26 -4.87 -2.84
N VAL A 227 12.57 -4.46 -4.06
CA VAL A 227 13.89 -4.62 -4.69
C VAL A 227 14.74 -3.33 -4.65
N LEU A 228 14.11 -2.14 -4.57
CA LEU A 228 14.76 -0.83 -4.58
C LEU A 228 14.21 0.11 -3.50
N PRO A 229 14.24 -0.26 -2.20
CA PRO A 229 13.62 0.55 -1.13
C PRO A 229 14.17 1.98 -1.08
N ALA A 230 15.49 2.14 -1.00
CA ALA A 230 16.14 3.45 -0.92
C ALA A 230 15.82 4.35 -2.13
N LYS A 231 15.71 3.76 -3.33
CA LYS A 231 15.45 4.54 -4.56
C LYS A 231 13.98 4.95 -4.68
N THR A 232 13.08 4.10 -4.21
CA THR A 232 11.65 4.44 -4.17
C THR A 232 11.38 5.55 -3.16
N SER A 233 11.96 5.48 -1.96
CA SER A 233 11.90 6.57 -0.96
C SER A 233 12.59 7.85 -1.47
N GLU A 234 13.73 7.75 -2.16
CA GLU A 234 14.42 8.90 -2.76
C GLU A 234 13.53 9.62 -3.79
N MET A 235 12.82 8.86 -4.65
CA MET A 235 11.89 9.43 -5.64
C MET A 235 10.79 10.26 -4.96
N CYS A 236 10.21 9.74 -3.89
CA CYS A 236 9.20 10.47 -3.11
C CYS A 236 9.79 11.72 -2.43
N ARG A 237 10.98 11.62 -1.83
CA ARG A 237 11.65 12.77 -1.19
C ARG A 237 11.93 13.90 -2.17
N LYS A 238 12.33 13.59 -3.41
CA LYS A 238 12.52 14.61 -4.46
C LYS A 238 11.24 15.39 -4.74
N MET A 239 10.08 14.73 -4.76
CA MET A 239 8.78 15.41 -4.91
C MET A 239 8.52 16.38 -3.74
N PHE A 240 8.77 15.97 -2.50
CA PHE A 240 8.57 16.85 -1.32
C PHE A 240 9.53 18.04 -1.29
N THR A 241 10.73 17.91 -1.85
CA THR A 241 11.70 19.00 -1.93
C THR A 241 11.56 19.88 -3.18
N GLY A 242 10.57 19.63 -4.03
CA GLY A 242 10.31 20.36 -5.27
C GLY A 242 11.17 19.94 -6.47
N ASP A 243 12.03 18.91 -6.34
CA ASP A 243 12.81 18.36 -7.45
C ASP A 243 11.96 17.40 -8.30
N VAL A 244 10.89 17.93 -8.90
CA VAL A 244 9.98 17.17 -9.76
C VAL A 244 10.68 16.59 -10.98
N ALA A 245 11.62 17.34 -11.57
CA ALA A 245 12.38 16.87 -12.73
C ALA A 245 13.26 15.65 -12.38
N GLY A 246 13.94 15.68 -11.23
CA GLY A 246 14.73 14.57 -10.74
C GLY A 246 13.88 13.35 -10.37
N ALA A 247 12.73 13.56 -9.73
CA ALA A 247 11.78 12.48 -9.43
C ALA A 247 11.27 11.81 -10.72
N MET A 248 10.89 12.60 -11.73
CA MET A 248 10.42 12.10 -13.02
C MET A 248 11.55 11.37 -13.80
N ALA A 249 12.79 11.84 -13.69
CA ALA A 249 13.94 11.12 -14.27
C ALA A 249 14.11 9.72 -13.63
N MET A 250 13.95 9.62 -12.31
CA MET A 250 13.97 8.32 -11.60
C MET A 250 12.78 7.43 -12.01
N GLN A 251 11.56 7.98 -12.08
CA GLN A 251 10.37 7.26 -12.53
C GLN A 251 10.61 6.62 -13.91
N LYS A 252 11.13 7.39 -14.86
CA LYS A 252 11.47 6.91 -16.21
C LYS A 252 12.59 5.86 -16.19
N ARG A 253 13.63 6.06 -15.39
CA ARG A 253 14.76 5.13 -15.26
C ARG A 253 14.31 3.75 -14.78
N TYR A 254 13.40 3.69 -13.82
CA TYR A 254 12.96 2.43 -13.22
C TYR A 254 11.70 1.84 -13.89
N LEU A 255 11.11 2.52 -14.89
CA LEU A 255 9.85 2.09 -15.52
C LEU A 255 9.94 0.70 -16.14
N ALA A 256 11.05 0.37 -16.82
CA ALA A 256 11.22 -0.95 -17.43
C ALA A 256 11.26 -2.08 -16.39
N LEU A 257 11.93 -1.86 -15.24
CA LEU A 257 11.92 -2.80 -14.13
C LEU A 257 10.53 -2.86 -13.47
N THR A 258 9.88 -1.72 -13.26
CA THR A 258 8.50 -1.68 -12.74
C THR A 258 7.58 -2.53 -13.61
N ASN A 259 7.60 -2.35 -14.93
CA ASN A 259 6.77 -3.15 -15.84
C ASN A 259 7.11 -4.65 -15.78
N ALA A 260 8.40 -5.01 -15.64
CA ALA A 260 8.81 -6.40 -15.50
C ALA A 260 8.31 -7.03 -14.17
N LEU A 261 8.19 -6.25 -13.10
CA LEU A 261 7.62 -6.71 -11.82
C LEU A 261 6.10 -6.94 -11.89
N PHE A 262 5.44 -6.56 -12.98
CA PHE A 262 4.01 -6.74 -13.22
C PHE A 262 3.69 -7.45 -14.54
N CYS A 263 4.69 -8.06 -15.21
CA CYS A 263 4.46 -8.79 -16.47
C CYS A 263 3.68 -10.09 -16.27
N GLU A 264 3.70 -10.63 -15.06
CA GLU A 264 2.77 -11.66 -14.56
C GLU A 264 2.04 -11.13 -13.32
N VAL A 265 1.12 -11.93 -12.80
CA VAL A 265 0.32 -11.54 -11.63
C VAL A 265 1.23 -11.31 -10.41
N ASN A 266 1.25 -10.08 -9.88
CA ASN A 266 1.93 -9.78 -8.61
C ASN A 266 1.30 -10.62 -7.48
N PRO A 267 2.11 -11.35 -6.64
CA PRO A 267 3.54 -11.17 -6.41
C PRO A 267 4.50 -12.14 -7.16
N ILE A 268 4.07 -12.83 -8.21
CA ILE A 268 4.92 -13.81 -8.90
C ILE A 268 6.29 -13.19 -9.28
N PRO A 269 6.36 -12.07 -10.05
CA PRO A 269 7.65 -11.51 -10.45
C PRO A 269 8.47 -10.97 -9.28
N VAL A 270 7.86 -10.29 -8.32
CA VAL A 270 8.61 -9.74 -7.18
C VAL A 270 9.15 -10.84 -6.28
N LYS A 271 8.46 -11.97 -6.13
CA LYS A 271 8.97 -13.13 -5.38
C LYS A 271 10.19 -13.73 -6.08
N ALA A 272 10.15 -13.90 -7.40
CA ALA A 272 11.30 -14.34 -8.22
C ALA A 272 12.49 -13.37 -8.06
N ALA A 273 12.24 -12.07 -8.15
CA ALA A 273 13.27 -11.04 -7.94
C ALA A 273 13.93 -11.13 -6.57
N MET A 274 13.13 -11.27 -5.50
CA MET A 274 13.63 -11.37 -4.13
C MET A 274 14.39 -12.68 -3.88
N ALA A 275 13.99 -13.77 -4.52
CA ALA A 275 14.71 -15.03 -4.49
C ALA A 275 16.07 -14.91 -5.19
N ALA A 276 16.14 -14.29 -6.36
CA ALA A 276 17.39 -14.03 -7.07
C ALA A 276 18.35 -13.12 -6.28
N MET A 277 17.81 -12.19 -5.46
CA MET A 277 18.60 -11.39 -4.52
C MET A 277 19.02 -12.15 -3.25
N GLY A 278 18.60 -13.41 -3.06
CA GLY A 278 18.97 -14.25 -1.92
C GLY A 278 18.22 -13.95 -0.62
N PHE A 279 17.02 -13.36 -0.71
CA PHE A 279 16.18 -13.06 0.47
C PHE A 279 15.19 -14.16 0.83
N CYS A 280 14.76 -15.00 -0.12
CA CYS A 280 13.78 -16.07 0.11
C CYS A 280 13.94 -17.18 -0.93
N GLU A 281 13.21 -18.31 -0.75
CA GLU A 281 12.97 -19.25 -1.83
C GLU A 281 11.95 -18.66 -2.82
N ASN A 282 12.04 -19.02 -4.11
CA ASN A 282 11.03 -18.69 -5.13
C ASN A 282 9.82 -19.62 -4.98
N ARG A 283 9.14 -19.51 -3.83
CA ARG A 283 8.01 -20.35 -3.46
C ARG A 283 6.76 -19.51 -3.24
N LEU A 284 5.69 -19.91 -3.90
CA LEU A 284 4.36 -19.32 -3.82
C LEU A 284 3.35 -20.40 -3.42
N ARG A 285 2.19 -20.00 -2.92
CA ARG A 285 1.05 -20.91 -2.68
C ARG A 285 0.08 -20.86 -3.85
N LEU A 286 -0.46 -22.00 -4.23
CA LEU A 286 -1.53 -22.05 -5.23
C LEU A 286 -2.69 -21.10 -4.83
N PRO A 287 -3.30 -20.43 -5.82
CA PRO A 287 -3.20 -20.65 -7.26
C PRO A 287 -1.97 -20.03 -7.95
N LEU A 288 -1.10 -19.30 -7.21
CA LEU A 288 0.10 -18.74 -7.76
C LEU A 288 1.17 -19.83 -7.94
N VAL A 289 1.94 -19.70 -9.01
CA VAL A 289 3.02 -20.61 -9.40
C VAL A 289 4.29 -19.80 -9.65
N PRO A 290 5.49 -20.39 -9.63
CA PRO A 290 6.71 -19.71 -10.03
C PRO A 290 6.61 -19.10 -11.43
N MET A 291 7.33 -17.99 -11.63
CA MET A 291 7.37 -17.23 -12.87
C MET A 291 7.84 -18.10 -14.05
N GLU A 292 7.34 -17.84 -15.26
CA GLU A 292 7.84 -18.46 -16.48
C GLU A 292 9.31 -18.11 -16.72
N GLU A 293 10.14 -19.10 -17.13
CA GLU A 293 11.59 -18.95 -17.27
C GLU A 293 11.99 -17.78 -18.20
N ALA A 294 11.26 -17.59 -19.30
CA ALA A 294 11.53 -16.49 -20.24
C ALA A 294 11.25 -15.11 -19.60
N HIS A 295 10.19 -14.99 -18.81
CA HIS A 295 9.87 -13.76 -18.10
C HIS A 295 10.85 -13.50 -16.95
N GLU A 296 11.22 -14.54 -16.21
CA GLU A 296 12.24 -14.46 -15.15
C GLU A 296 13.58 -13.97 -15.71
N ALA A 297 14.06 -14.55 -16.82
CA ALA A 297 15.28 -14.10 -17.47
C ALA A 297 15.22 -12.63 -17.89
N ALA A 298 14.09 -12.18 -18.43
CA ALA A 298 13.87 -10.79 -18.80
C ALA A 298 13.85 -9.86 -17.57
N LEU A 299 13.19 -10.26 -16.48
CA LEU A 299 13.16 -9.53 -15.21
C LEU A 299 14.56 -9.36 -14.63
N LEU A 300 15.35 -10.46 -14.55
CA LEU A 300 16.73 -10.42 -14.05
C LEU A 300 17.63 -9.52 -14.90
N GLN A 301 17.42 -9.49 -16.21
CA GLN A 301 18.11 -8.53 -17.08
C GLN A 301 17.75 -7.09 -16.68
N LYS A 302 16.47 -6.75 -16.48
CA LYS A 302 16.06 -5.40 -16.06
C LYS A 302 16.61 -5.02 -14.69
N MET A 303 16.74 -5.97 -13.78
CA MET A 303 17.37 -5.76 -12.48
C MET A 303 18.86 -5.39 -12.63
N ARG A 304 19.62 -6.11 -13.48
CA ARG A 304 21.02 -5.80 -13.76
C ARG A 304 21.21 -4.43 -14.42
N GLU A 305 20.33 -4.06 -15.37
CA GLU A 305 20.35 -2.75 -16.06
C GLU A 305 20.24 -1.56 -15.10
N VAL A 306 19.60 -1.73 -13.94
CA VAL A 306 19.47 -0.70 -12.90
C VAL A 306 20.48 -0.86 -11.76
N GLY A 307 21.38 -1.84 -11.84
CA GLY A 307 22.47 -2.05 -10.89
C GLY A 307 22.12 -2.94 -9.69
N ILE A 308 21.10 -3.78 -9.81
CA ILE A 308 20.82 -4.83 -8.81
C ILE A 308 21.64 -6.07 -9.17
N ASN A 309 22.41 -6.57 -8.21
CA ASN A 309 23.22 -7.78 -8.39
C ASN A 309 22.33 -9.03 -8.24
N VAL A 310 22.11 -9.75 -9.35
CA VAL A 310 21.36 -11.00 -9.45
C VAL A 310 21.96 -11.93 -10.52
#